data_9fd9a86c9fb849b62b56474425a1c192
#
_entry.id   9fd9a86c9fb849b62b56474425a1c192
#
_cell.length_a   1.000
_cell.length_b   1.000
_cell.length_c   1.000
_cell.angle_alpha   90.00
_cell.angle_beta   90.00
_cell.angle_gamma   90.00
#
_symmetry.space_group_name_H-M   'P 1'
#
loop_
_entity.id
_entity.type
_entity.pdbx_description
1 polymer ?
#
loop_
_entity_poly.entity_id
_entity_poly.type
_entity_poly.pdbx_seq_one_letter_code
_entity_poly.pdbx_strand_id
1 'polypeptide(L)'
;LAVRRAQKPVLMLLVLIAAVASYYTDRLGVLIDREMIQNAMTTTVNESRHLITPELALHVAQRTVPGIALVLWVRVDRRPVLRAALGWAGTVVACFALMAGPRYTDPQGFSTVLRGRKDLMGSVQPLAPMAGTLRYARMMAKSAKIEAQPFGRDAVKGPRLAAMRKPVLMVIVAGETARAQNWSLGGYGRDTNPALAAQDIAYFTD
;
A
#
# COMPACT_ATOMS: atom_id res chain seq x y z
N LEU A 1 -3.00 28.69 19.90
CA LEU A 1 -2.39 29.57 18.88
C LEU A 1 -1.63 28.76 17.81
N ALA A 2 -0.84 27.75 18.19
CA ALA A 2 -0.08 26.90 17.27
C ALA A 2 -0.94 26.14 16.25
N VAL A 3 -2.06 25.56 16.69
CA VAL A 3 -2.99 24.78 15.83
C VAL A 3 -3.55 25.64 14.70
N ARG A 4 -3.85 26.92 14.96
CA ARG A 4 -4.41 27.81 13.95
C ARG A 4 -3.40 28.22 12.87
N ARG A 5 -2.12 28.36 13.23
CA ARG A 5 -1.04 28.63 12.27
C ARG A 5 -0.74 27.41 11.40
N ALA A 6 -0.95 26.21 11.94
CA ALA A 6 -0.71 24.96 11.25
C ALA A 6 -1.87 24.52 10.32
N GLN A 7 -3.08 25.08 10.45
CA GLN A 7 -4.25 24.64 9.67
C GLN A 7 -4.02 24.72 8.16
N LYS A 8 -3.59 25.86 7.64
CA LYS A 8 -3.34 26.02 6.19
C LYS A 8 -2.24 25.12 5.69
N PRO A 9 -1.04 25.08 6.30
CA PRO A 9 0.01 24.13 5.91
C PRO A 9 -0.45 22.67 5.93
N VAL A 10 -1.20 22.26 6.96
CA VAL A 10 -1.72 20.89 7.05
C VAL A 10 -2.70 20.60 5.92
N LEU A 11 -3.64 21.51 5.63
CA LEU A 11 -4.57 21.34 4.52
C LEU A 11 -3.87 21.28 3.17
N MET A 12 -2.86 22.12 2.94
CA MET A 12 -2.04 22.08 1.72
C MET A 12 -1.32 20.73 1.58
N LEU A 13 -0.75 20.22 2.67
CA LEU A 13 -0.10 18.91 2.68
C LEU A 13 -1.11 17.79 2.37
N LEU A 14 -2.32 17.84 2.96
CA LEU A 14 -3.36 16.86 2.68
C LEU A 14 -3.82 16.89 1.22
N VAL A 15 -3.95 18.09 0.64
CA VAL A 15 -4.26 18.25 -0.80
C VAL A 15 -3.15 17.65 -1.67
N LEU A 16 -1.87 17.89 -1.31
CA LEU A 16 -0.74 17.31 -2.04
C LEU A 16 -0.71 15.79 -1.95
N ILE A 17 -0.88 15.23 -0.75
CA ILE A 17 -0.95 13.78 -0.54
C ILE A 17 -2.11 13.18 -1.36
N ALA A 18 -3.28 13.81 -1.32
CA ALA A 18 -4.43 13.35 -2.10
C ALA A 18 -4.16 13.38 -3.61
N ALA A 19 -3.52 14.43 -4.12
CA ALA A 19 -3.19 14.56 -5.54
C ALA A 19 -2.19 13.50 -6.01
N VAL A 20 -1.15 13.24 -5.24
CA VAL A 20 -0.16 12.19 -5.55
C VAL A 20 -0.82 10.81 -5.48
N ALA A 21 -1.56 10.53 -4.42
CA ALA A 21 -2.22 9.23 -4.25
C ALA A 21 -3.27 8.98 -5.33
N SER A 22 -4.05 9.98 -5.73
CA SER A 22 -5.05 9.84 -6.79
C SER A 22 -4.40 9.51 -8.13
N TYR A 23 -3.24 10.09 -8.44
CA TYR A 23 -2.53 9.76 -9.68
C TYR A 23 -2.21 8.27 -9.79
N TYR A 24 -1.60 7.70 -8.76
CA TYR A 24 -1.24 6.29 -8.77
C TYR A 24 -2.48 5.38 -8.72
N THR A 25 -3.51 5.77 -7.99
CA THR A 25 -4.79 5.03 -7.98
C THR A 25 -5.43 5.04 -9.37
N ASP A 26 -5.49 6.18 -10.04
CA ASP A 26 -6.10 6.32 -11.36
C ASP A 26 -5.26 5.66 -12.47
N ARG A 27 -3.91 5.78 -12.38
CA ARG A 27 -2.99 5.28 -13.41
C ARG A 27 -2.72 3.79 -13.30
N LEU A 28 -2.55 3.27 -12.08
CA LEU A 28 -2.17 1.88 -11.84
C LEU A 28 -3.37 1.01 -11.44
N GLY A 29 -4.55 1.61 -11.17
CA GLY A 29 -5.72 0.89 -10.70
C GLY A 29 -5.54 0.27 -9.31
N VAL A 30 -4.59 0.77 -8.50
CA VAL A 30 -4.25 0.22 -7.19
C VAL A 30 -4.69 1.13 -6.06
N LEU A 31 -5.06 0.53 -4.94
CA LEU A 31 -5.32 1.28 -3.71
C LEU A 31 -4.01 1.53 -2.97
N ILE A 32 -3.85 2.76 -2.45
CA ILE A 32 -2.67 3.11 -1.65
C ILE A 32 -2.91 2.64 -0.21
N ASP A 33 -2.79 1.35 -0.03
CA ASP A 33 -2.93 0.68 1.27
C ASP A 33 -1.59 0.42 1.94
N ARG A 34 -1.59 -0.44 2.99
CA ARG A 34 -0.36 -0.82 3.70
C ARG A 34 0.66 -1.51 2.79
N GLU A 35 0.18 -2.39 1.90
CA GLU A 35 1.04 -3.20 1.03
C GLU A 35 1.68 -2.33 -0.03
N MET A 36 0.91 -1.40 -0.59
CA MET A 36 1.44 -0.42 -1.54
C MET A 36 2.46 0.52 -0.91
N ILE A 37 2.24 0.97 0.34
CA ILE A 37 3.24 1.74 1.10
C ILE A 37 4.49 0.89 1.35
N GLN A 38 4.35 -0.37 1.74
CA GLN A 38 5.48 -1.28 1.91
C GLN A 38 6.27 -1.43 0.60
N ASN A 39 5.60 -1.69 -0.51
CA ASN A 39 6.24 -1.80 -1.83
C ASN A 39 7.00 -0.51 -2.18
N ALA A 40 6.39 0.66 -1.98
CA ALA A 40 7.06 1.94 -2.22
C ALA A 40 8.31 2.14 -1.35
N MET A 41 8.29 1.66 -0.11
CA MET A 41 9.44 1.76 0.82
C MET A 41 10.55 0.75 0.54
N THR A 42 10.24 -0.37 -0.12
CA THR A 42 11.21 -1.42 -0.47
C THR A 42 11.69 -1.35 -1.91
N THR A 43 11.02 -0.57 -2.76
CA THR A 43 11.39 -0.34 -4.15
C THR A 43 12.72 0.38 -4.27
N THR A 44 13.57 -0.06 -5.18
CA THR A 44 14.88 0.55 -5.42
C THR A 44 14.75 1.93 -6.08
N VAL A 45 15.76 2.79 -5.92
CA VAL A 45 15.79 4.13 -6.53
C VAL A 45 15.68 4.04 -8.05
N ASN A 46 16.27 3.03 -8.67
CA ASN A 46 16.24 2.86 -10.13
C ASN A 46 14.82 2.56 -10.63
N GLU A 47 14.09 1.71 -9.94
CA GLU A 47 12.69 1.40 -10.25
C GLU A 47 11.77 2.60 -9.99
N SER A 48 11.99 3.30 -8.87
CA SER A 48 11.20 4.49 -8.49
C SER A 48 11.27 5.61 -9.53
N ARG A 49 12.40 5.75 -10.24
CA ARG A 49 12.55 6.78 -11.29
C ARG A 49 11.53 6.64 -12.42
N HIS A 50 11.15 5.42 -12.77
CA HIS A 50 10.13 5.16 -13.80
C HIS A 50 8.71 5.52 -13.36
N LEU A 51 8.47 5.69 -12.06
CA LEU A 51 7.19 6.12 -11.51
C LEU A 51 7.04 7.64 -11.43
N ILE A 52 8.16 8.38 -11.54
CA ILE A 52 8.17 9.85 -11.52
C ILE A 52 8.19 10.34 -12.96
N THR A 53 7.01 10.63 -13.50
CA THR A 53 6.81 11.01 -14.89
C THR A 53 6.36 12.47 -15.01
N PRO A 54 6.52 13.12 -16.18
CA PRO A 54 5.96 14.44 -16.44
C PRO A 54 4.44 14.49 -16.23
N GLU A 55 3.73 13.40 -16.55
CA GLU A 55 2.30 13.28 -16.34
C GLU A 55 1.92 13.34 -14.86
N LEU A 56 2.74 12.73 -13.98
CA LEU A 56 2.58 12.88 -12.53
C LEU A 56 2.66 14.35 -12.13
N ALA A 57 3.67 15.07 -12.60
CA ALA A 57 3.86 16.48 -12.28
C ALA A 57 2.66 17.33 -12.74
N LEU A 58 2.17 17.07 -13.96
CA LEU A 58 0.99 17.74 -14.50
C LEU A 58 -0.27 17.44 -13.69
N HIS A 59 -0.53 16.16 -13.40
CA HIS A 59 -1.69 15.74 -12.60
C HIS A 59 -1.66 16.36 -11.20
N VAL A 60 -0.52 16.31 -10.54
CA VAL A 60 -0.34 16.92 -9.21
C VAL A 60 -0.56 18.43 -9.29
N ALA A 61 -0.01 19.11 -10.27
CA ALA A 61 -0.22 20.55 -10.46
C ALA A 61 -1.71 20.88 -10.68
N GLN A 62 -2.38 20.16 -11.56
CA GLN A 62 -3.81 20.37 -11.86
C GLN A 62 -4.73 20.19 -10.64
N ARG A 63 -4.41 19.25 -9.76
CA ARG A 63 -5.20 18.97 -8.55
C ARG A 63 -4.80 19.84 -7.36
N THR A 64 -3.51 20.14 -7.21
CA THR A 64 -3.00 20.90 -6.06
C THR A 64 -3.18 22.41 -6.22
N VAL A 65 -2.96 22.96 -7.41
CA VAL A 65 -3.02 24.43 -7.61
C VAL A 65 -4.40 25.00 -7.22
N PRO A 66 -5.53 24.50 -7.75
CA PRO A 66 -6.85 25.03 -7.34
C PRO A 66 -7.16 24.75 -5.88
N GLY A 67 -6.76 23.58 -5.35
CA GLY A 67 -6.96 23.25 -3.93
C GLY A 67 -6.18 24.17 -2.99
N ILE A 68 -4.90 24.42 -3.29
CA ILE A 68 -4.08 25.34 -2.52
C ILE A 68 -4.58 26.79 -2.65
N ALA A 69 -4.95 27.20 -3.86
CA ALA A 69 -5.53 28.53 -4.08
C ALA A 69 -6.78 28.75 -3.22
N LEU A 70 -7.67 27.74 -3.15
CA LEU A 70 -8.84 27.76 -2.30
C LEU A 70 -8.47 27.88 -0.81
N VAL A 71 -7.52 27.06 -0.33
CA VAL A 71 -7.04 27.09 1.07
C VAL A 71 -6.44 28.44 1.42
N LEU A 72 -5.73 29.07 0.50
CA LEU A 72 -5.13 30.40 0.72
C LEU A 72 -6.20 31.49 0.69
N TRP A 73 -7.17 31.41 -0.22
CA TRP A 73 -8.25 32.38 -0.39
C TRP A 73 -9.20 32.42 0.81
N VAL A 74 -9.55 31.26 1.38
CA VAL A 74 -10.45 31.15 2.54
C VAL A 74 -9.81 31.81 3.76
N ARG A 75 -10.47 32.81 4.30
CA ARG A 75 -10.08 33.44 5.57
C ARG A 75 -10.57 32.62 6.73
N VAL A 76 -9.65 32.18 7.58
CA VAL A 76 -9.98 31.43 8.80
C VAL A 76 -10.42 32.44 9.88
N ASP A 77 -11.69 32.41 10.18
CA ASP A 77 -12.32 33.30 11.17
C ASP A 77 -11.83 33.01 12.60
N ARG A 78 -11.63 34.07 13.39
CA ARG A 78 -11.15 33.97 14.78
C ARG A 78 -12.33 33.80 15.74
N ARG A 79 -12.83 32.57 15.84
CA ARG A 79 -13.90 32.27 16.81
C ARG A 79 -13.30 31.93 18.18
N PRO A 80 -14.00 32.27 19.28
CA PRO A 80 -13.64 31.83 20.62
C PRO A 80 -13.62 30.30 20.67
N VAL A 81 -12.69 29.74 21.48
CA VAL A 81 -12.39 28.29 21.51
C VAL A 81 -13.65 27.44 21.74
N LEU A 82 -14.55 27.90 22.64
CA LEU A 82 -15.78 27.19 22.94
C LEU A 82 -16.71 27.10 21.72
N ARG A 83 -16.92 28.20 20.99
CA ARG A 83 -17.76 28.19 19.77
C ARG A 83 -17.13 27.35 18.65
N ALA A 84 -15.82 27.38 18.54
CA ALA A 84 -15.09 26.53 17.58
C ALA A 84 -15.24 25.04 17.94
N ALA A 85 -15.10 24.68 19.21
CA ALA A 85 -15.28 23.32 19.70
C ALA A 85 -16.73 22.82 19.53
N LEU A 86 -17.73 23.64 19.84
CA LEU A 86 -19.13 23.29 19.62
C LEU A 86 -19.46 23.13 18.13
N GLY A 87 -18.95 24.01 17.28
CA GLY A 87 -19.13 23.89 15.83
C GLY A 87 -18.45 22.60 15.28
N TRP A 88 -17.25 22.27 15.75
CA TRP A 88 -16.58 21.04 15.39
C TRP A 88 -17.36 19.81 15.88
N ALA A 89 -17.77 19.78 17.14
CA ALA A 89 -18.58 18.70 17.71
C ALA A 89 -19.89 18.51 16.94
N GLY A 90 -20.59 19.63 16.63
CA GLY A 90 -21.81 19.59 15.82
C GLY A 90 -21.58 19.02 14.42
N THR A 91 -20.47 19.38 13.75
CA THR A 91 -20.12 18.83 12.44
C THR A 91 -19.83 17.33 12.54
N VAL A 92 -19.08 16.90 13.56
CA VAL A 92 -18.79 15.48 13.79
C VAL A 92 -20.08 14.69 14.03
N VAL A 93 -20.96 15.18 14.89
CA VAL A 93 -22.27 14.54 15.15
C VAL A 93 -23.11 14.48 13.88
N ALA A 94 -23.17 15.55 13.09
CA ALA A 94 -23.89 15.56 11.82
C ALA A 94 -23.32 14.53 10.82
N CYS A 95 -22.00 14.42 10.70
CA CYS A 95 -21.37 13.41 9.87
C CYS A 95 -21.70 11.98 10.33
N PHE A 96 -21.64 11.73 11.64
CA PHE A 96 -22.03 10.43 12.19
C PHE A 96 -23.51 10.12 11.97
N ALA A 97 -24.39 11.10 12.12
CA ALA A 97 -25.81 10.94 11.84
C ALA A 97 -26.08 10.60 10.36
N LEU A 98 -25.41 11.29 9.44
CA LEU A 98 -25.48 11.00 8.00
C LEU A 98 -24.96 9.60 7.67
N MET A 99 -23.90 9.14 8.31
CA MET A 99 -23.37 7.78 8.12
C MET A 99 -24.27 6.73 8.77
N ALA A 100 -24.92 7.03 9.88
CA ALA A 100 -25.82 6.13 10.57
C ALA A 100 -27.17 6.01 9.86
N GLY A 101 -27.63 7.03 9.14
CA GLY A 101 -28.90 7.02 8.41
C GLY A 101 -29.11 5.78 7.54
N PRO A 102 -28.21 5.47 6.59
CA PRO A 102 -28.32 4.27 5.76
C PRO A 102 -28.34 2.95 6.53
N ARG A 103 -27.70 2.91 7.71
CA ARG A 103 -27.72 1.73 8.57
C ARG A 103 -29.10 1.46 9.15
N TYR A 104 -29.88 2.53 9.42
CA TYR A 104 -31.23 2.38 9.96
C TYR A 104 -32.28 2.14 8.88
N THR A 105 -32.09 2.66 7.67
CA THR A 105 -33.00 2.49 6.55
C THR A 105 -32.84 1.12 5.87
N ASP A 106 -31.59 0.66 5.68
CA ASP A 106 -31.27 -0.65 5.10
C ASP A 106 -30.02 -1.25 5.80
N PRO A 107 -30.21 -1.92 6.97
CA PRO A 107 -29.09 -2.51 7.72
C PRO A 107 -28.36 -3.61 6.96
N GLN A 108 -29.11 -4.38 6.13
CA GLN A 108 -28.53 -5.51 5.37
C GLN A 108 -27.70 -5.02 4.19
N GLY A 109 -28.24 -4.12 3.38
CA GLY A 109 -27.52 -3.51 2.27
C GLY A 109 -26.29 -2.75 2.75
N PHE A 110 -26.39 -1.95 3.81
CA PHE A 110 -25.27 -1.22 4.39
C PHE A 110 -24.14 -2.15 4.86
N SER A 111 -24.47 -3.23 5.58
CA SER A 111 -23.46 -4.18 6.06
C SER A 111 -22.83 -4.97 4.91
N THR A 112 -23.60 -5.31 3.88
CA THR A 112 -23.12 -6.00 2.69
C THR A 112 -22.15 -5.15 1.90
N VAL A 113 -22.45 -3.87 1.68
CA VAL A 113 -21.56 -2.93 1.01
C VAL A 113 -20.27 -2.75 1.80
N LEU A 114 -20.32 -2.53 3.10
CA LEU A 114 -19.12 -2.35 3.92
C LEU A 114 -18.22 -3.59 4.00
N ARG A 115 -18.81 -4.78 3.98
CA ARG A 115 -18.05 -6.05 4.00
C ARG A 115 -17.53 -6.44 2.63
N GLY A 116 -18.36 -6.25 1.59
CA GLY A 116 -18.05 -6.63 0.22
C GLY A 116 -17.16 -5.66 -0.52
N ARG A 117 -17.24 -4.37 -0.19
CA ARG A 117 -16.54 -3.29 -0.89
C ARG A 117 -15.49 -2.61 0.00
N LYS A 118 -14.50 -3.40 0.45
CA LYS A 118 -13.35 -2.87 1.21
C LYS A 118 -12.52 -1.84 0.41
N ASP A 119 -12.59 -1.91 -0.91
CA ASP A 119 -12.04 -0.98 -1.87
C ASP A 119 -12.57 0.45 -1.69
N LEU A 120 -13.84 0.62 -1.32
CA LEU A 120 -14.44 1.94 -1.09
C LEU A 120 -13.69 2.73 0.00
N MET A 121 -13.32 2.06 1.09
CA MET A 121 -12.57 2.70 2.17
C MET A 121 -11.13 3.03 1.74
N GLY A 122 -10.56 2.25 0.83
CA GLY A 122 -9.23 2.45 0.26
C GLY A 122 -9.18 3.53 -0.83
N SER A 123 -10.33 3.92 -1.40
CA SER A 123 -10.40 4.94 -2.45
C SER A 123 -10.54 6.38 -1.92
N VAL A 124 -10.83 6.55 -0.61
CA VAL A 124 -11.03 7.88 -0.01
C VAL A 124 -9.70 8.58 0.24
N GLN A 125 -9.39 9.57 -0.59
CA GLN A 125 -8.17 10.36 -0.47
C GLN A 125 -8.42 11.63 0.39
N PRO A 126 -7.47 12.02 1.25
CA PRO A 126 -6.14 11.45 1.55
C PRO A 126 -6.13 10.40 2.67
N LEU A 127 -7.29 9.92 3.15
CA LEU A 127 -7.38 9.02 4.31
C LEU A 127 -6.73 7.66 4.05
N ALA A 128 -6.87 7.12 2.84
CA ALA A 128 -6.33 5.81 2.47
C ALA A 128 -4.80 5.74 2.65
N PRO A 129 -3.98 6.62 2.03
CA PRO A 129 -2.52 6.59 2.22
C PRO A 129 -2.11 6.88 3.66
N MET A 130 -2.82 7.76 4.37
CA MET A 130 -2.54 8.02 5.79
C MET A 130 -2.78 6.78 6.66
N ALA A 131 -3.90 6.11 6.46
CA ALA A 131 -4.22 4.86 7.17
C ALA A 131 -3.25 3.73 6.77
N GLY A 132 -2.88 3.64 5.49
CA GLY A 132 -1.87 2.72 4.96
C GLY A 132 -0.51 2.91 5.64
N THR A 133 -0.03 4.13 5.69
CA THR A 133 1.23 4.50 6.36
C THR A 133 1.21 4.15 7.85
N LEU A 134 0.13 4.46 8.56
CA LEU A 134 -0.01 4.12 9.97
C LEU A 134 0.00 2.60 10.21
N ARG A 135 -0.69 1.85 9.36
CA ARG A 135 -0.71 0.36 9.43
C ARG A 135 0.67 -0.21 9.14
N TYR A 136 1.38 0.34 8.15
CA TYR A 136 2.76 -0.04 7.85
C TYR A 136 3.70 0.24 9.03
N ALA A 137 3.66 1.43 9.61
CA ALA A 137 4.47 1.78 10.77
C ALA A 137 4.21 0.85 11.97
N ARG A 138 2.94 0.51 12.24
CA ARG A 138 2.57 -0.45 13.29
C ARG A 138 3.10 -1.86 12.99
N MET A 139 3.05 -2.29 11.75
CA MET A 139 3.61 -3.57 11.31
C MET A 139 5.12 -3.60 11.53
N MET A 140 5.85 -2.57 11.11
CA MET A 140 7.30 -2.47 11.33
C MET A 140 7.67 -2.49 12.81
N ALA A 141 6.94 -1.75 13.65
CA ALA A 141 7.16 -1.75 15.09
C ALA A 141 6.90 -3.13 15.74
N LYS A 142 5.95 -3.90 15.20
CA LYS A 142 5.68 -5.28 15.64
C LYS A 142 6.76 -6.23 15.14
N SER A 143 7.17 -6.12 13.89
CA SER A 143 8.19 -6.98 13.28
C SER A 143 9.56 -6.81 13.92
N ALA A 144 9.90 -5.59 14.34
CA ALA A 144 11.15 -5.31 15.05
C ALA A 144 11.28 -6.04 16.41
N LYS A 145 10.17 -6.55 16.96
CA LYS A 145 10.15 -7.33 18.20
C LYS A 145 10.19 -8.84 17.98
N ILE A 146 10.18 -9.29 16.72
CA ILE A 146 10.20 -10.72 16.39
C ILE A 146 11.66 -11.17 16.38
N GLU A 147 12.02 -12.01 17.34
CA GLU A 147 13.30 -12.71 17.32
C GLU A 147 13.21 -13.90 16.37
N ALA A 148 14.11 -13.93 15.39
CA ALA A 148 14.20 -15.06 14.47
C ALA A 148 14.60 -16.33 15.26
N GLN A 149 13.73 -17.32 15.28
CA GLN A 149 14.05 -18.63 15.87
C GLN A 149 14.85 -19.44 14.84
N PRO A 150 16.00 -19.96 15.20
CA PRO A 150 16.78 -20.80 14.32
C PRO A 150 16.02 -22.08 13.99
N PHE A 151 15.85 -22.35 12.71
CA PHE A 151 15.19 -23.54 12.17
C PHE A 151 16.21 -24.60 11.76
N GLY A 152 15.87 -25.88 11.88
CA GLY A 152 16.69 -27.00 11.38
C GLY A 152 18.00 -27.23 12.12
N ARG A 153 18.10 -26.91 13.41
CA ARG A 153 19.31 -27.19 14.23
C ARG A 153 19.61 -28.67 14.38
N ASP A 154 18.62 -29.51 14.18
CA ASP A 154 18.68 -30.96 14.19
C ASP A 154 19.02 -31.56 12.82
N ALA A 155 19.19 -30.73 11.79
CA ALA A 155 19.54 -31.19 10.46
C ALA A 155 20.92 -31.81 10.46
N VAL A 156 21.02 -33.05 10.00
CA VAL A 156 22.26 -33.81 9.83
C VAL A 156 22.44 -34.20 8.38
N LYS A 157 23.70 -34.41 7.96
CA LYS A 157 23.98 -34.90 6.61
C LYS A 157 23.40 -36.31 6.43
N GLY A 158 22.56 -36.47 5.41
CA GLY A 158 22.05 -37.78 5.04
C GLY A 158 23.17 -38.71 4.57
N PRO A 159 22.95 -40.04 4.56
CA PRO A 159 24.00 -41.04 4.27
C PRO A 159 24.74 -40.82 2.95
N ARG A 160 24.04 -40.45 1.89
CA ARG A 160 24.61 -40.15 0.59
C ARG A 160 25.56 -38.94 0.63
N LEU A 161 25.17 -37.90 1.33
CA LEU A 161 25.96 -36.67 1.45
C LEU A 161 27.18 -36.90 2.37
N ALA A 162 27.01 -37.70 3.41
CA ALA A 162 28.08 -38.07 4.34
C ALA A 162 29.15 -38.97 3.69
N ALA A 163 28.76 -39.81 2.72
CA ALA A 163 29.66 -40.71 2.00
C ALA A 163 30.46 -40.04 0.85
N MET A 164 30.14 -38.79 0.52
CA MET A 164 30.82 -38.07 -0.58
C MET A 164 32.24 -37.67 -0.18
N ARG A 165 33.22 -38.07 -1.01
CA ARG A 165 34.65 -37.73 -0.79
C ARG A 165 35.00 -36.30 -1.21
N LYS A 166 34.21 -35.71 -2.12
CA LYS A 166 34.39 -34.34 -2.60
C LYS A 166 33.46 -33.39 -1.88
N PRO A 167 33.85 -32.13 -1.67
CA PRO A 167 32.95 -31.13 -1.13
C PRO A 167 31.74 -30.93 -2.05
N VAL A 168 30.54 -30.81 -1.46
CA VAL A 168 29.30 -30.58 -2.19
C VAL A 168 29.00 -29.11 -2.12
N LEU A 169 28.85 -28.47 -3.28
CA LEU A 169 28.37 -27.11 -3.42
C LEU A 169 26.90 -27.18 -3.82
N MET A 170 26.04 -26.57 -3.00
CA MET A 170 24.63 -26.38 -3.33
C MET A 170 24.41 -24.90 -3.66
N VAL A 171 23.86 -24.61 -4.83
CA VAL A 171 23.49 -23.26 -5.25
C VAL A 171 21.97 -23.18 -5.21
N ILE A 172 21.45 -22.27 -4.40
CA ILE A 172 20.01 -21.97 -4.31
C ILE A 172 19.77 -20.66 -5.03
N VAL A 173 18.94 -20.71 -6.07
CA VAL A 173 18.51 -19.52 -6.81
C VAL A 173 17.05 -19.23 -6.43
N ALA A 174 16.84 -18.19 -5.63
CA ALA A 174 15.51 -17.70 -5.33
C ALA A 174 15.02 -16.82 -6.49
N GLY A 175 14.03 -17.33 -7.26
CA GLY A 175 13.40 -16.57 -8.33
C GLY A 175 12.45 -15.53 -7.77
N GLU A 176 12.38 -14.35 -8.39
CA GLU A 176 11.41 -13.30 -8.10
C GLU A 176 10.56 -13.00 -9.34
N THR A 177 9.27 -12.71 -9.13
CA THR A 177 8.29 -12.37 -10.19
C THR A 177 8.13 -13.42 -11.30
N ALA A 178 8.65 -14.62 -11.12
CA ALA A 178 8.49 -15.75 -12.03
C ALA A 178 7.11 -16.40 -11.81
N ARG A 179 6.19 -16.18 -12.73
CA ARG A 179 4.82 -16.70 -12.64
C ARG A 179 4.76 -18.13 -13.16
N ALA A 180 4.44 -19.10 -12.30
CA ALA A 180 4.38 -20.53 -12.65
C ALA A 180 3.48 -20.81 -13.87
N GLN A 181 2.34 -20.12 -13.98
CA GLN A 181 1.41 -20.27 -15.12
C GLN A 181 2.03 -19.89 -16.49
N ASN A 182 3.11 -19.15 -16.51
CA ASN A 182 3.80 -18.72 -17.73
C ASN A 182 5.09 -19.50 -18.00
N TRP A 183 5.30 -20.63 -17.32
CA TRP A 183 6.44 -21.51 -17.56
C TRP A 183 6.11 -22.54 -18.64
N SER A 184 6.93 -22.60 -19.70
CA SER A 184 6.77 -23.58 -20.78
C SER A 184 6.95 -25.01 -20.29
N LEU A 185 7.79 -25.24 -19.28
CA LEU A 185 7.96 -26.52 -18.61
C LEU A 185 6.68 -27.02 -17.92
N GLY A 186 5.78 -26.11 -17.52
CA GLY A 186 4.47 -26.40 -16.95
C GLY A 186 3.33 -26.47 -17.97
N GLY A 187 3.63 -26.45 -19.29
CA GLY A 187 2.63 -26.54 -20.35
C GLY A 187 2.14 -25.18 -20.89
N TYR A 188 2.82 -24.08 -20.59
CA TYR A 188 2.52 -22.79 -21.21
C TYR A 188 2.87 -22.82 -22.71
N GLY A 189 1.94 -22.37 -23.57
CA GLY A 189 2.07 -22.49 -25.02
C GLY A 189 3.19 -21.65 -25.68
N ARG A 190 3.86 -20.80 -24.95
CA ARG A 190 5.01 -20.02 -25.41
C ARG A 190 6.28 -20.52 -24.72
N ASP A 191 7.36 -20.67 -25.47
CA ASP A 191 8.63 -21.10 -24.92
C ASP A 191 9.28 -19.97 -24.09
N THR A 192 9.16 -20.09 -22.77
CA THR A 192 9.67 -19.12 -21.79
C THR A 192 10.87 -19.61 -21.01
N ASN A 193 11.19 -20.91 -21.07
CA ASN A 193 12.28 -21.55 -20.31
C ASN A 193 13.16 -22.46 -21.18
N PRO A 194 13.62 -22.03 -22.38
CA PRO A 194 14.32 -22.91 -23.32
C PRO A 194 15.64 -23.45 -22.73
N ALA A 195 16.37 -22.62 -22.00
CA ALA A 195 17.62 -23.03 -21.38
C ALA A 195 17.45 -24.09 -20.27
N LEU A 196 16.34 -24.00 -19.52
CA LEU A 196 16.01 -25.00 -18.50
C LEU A 196 15.47 -26.29 -19.13
N ALA A 197 14.67 -26.19 -20.19
CA ALA A 197 14.14 -27.34 -20.91
C ALA A 197 15.24 -28.19 -21.55
N ALA A 198 16.38 -27.57 -21.88
CA ALA A 198 17.57 -28.27 -22.42
C ALA A 198 18.42 -28.98 -21.34
N GLN A 199 18.10 -28.83 -20.07
CA GLN A 199 18.81 -29.43 -18.95
C GLN A 199 18.07 -30.66 -18.42
N ASP A 200 18.79 -31.60 -17.84
CA ASP A 200 18.21 -32.72 -17.09
C ASP A 200 17.83 -32.24 -15.69
N ILE A 201 16.59 -31.75 -15.57
CA ILE A 201 16.06 -31.17 -14.35
C ILE A 201 14.83 -31.91 -13.86
N ALA A 202 14.64 -31.93 -12.54
CA ALA A 202 13.35 -32.29 -11.93
C ALA A 202 12.46 -31.03 -11.83
N TYR A 203 11.34 -31.03 -12.52
CA TYR A 203 10.35 -29.97 -12.45
C TYR A 203 9.16 -30.43 -11.59
N PHE A 204 8.86 -29.68 -10.53
CA PHE A 204 7.74 -29.96 -9.64
C PHE A 204 6.55 -29.10 -10.03
N THR A 205 5.42 -29.73 -10.26
CA THR A 205 4.18 -29.09 -10.73
C THR A 205 3.21 -28.72 -9.62
N ASP A 206 3.40 -29.27 -8.39
CA ASP A 206 2.55 -29.09 -7.21
C ASP A 206 3.25 -28.32 -6.10
#